data_7825344b51f5d8ac6fe6a01d7f70c3f6
#
_entry.id   7825344b51f5d8ac6fe6a01d7f70c3f6
#
_cell.length_a   1.000
_cell.length_b   1.000
_cell.length_c   1.000
_cell.angle_alpha   90.00
_cell.angle_beta   90.00
_cell.angle_gamma   90.00
#
_symmetry.space_group_name_H-M   'P 1'
#
loop_
_entity.id
_entity.type
_entity.pdbx_description
1 polymer ?
#
loop_
_entity_poly.entity_id
_entity_poly.type
_entity_poly.pdbx_seq_one_letter_code
_entity_poly.pdbx_strand_id
1 'polypeptide(L)'
;MTEPEVLIIGSGPAGLAAGTMLAQAGRRVTVLEREAEAGGIPRHCGHYPYGMREFHRLLRGPDYAARLRDAALKAGVLIRTRSTVTALRPGGVVEMTDDNGLTMLSAKAVLLATGVRETSRAARLIGGDKPGGVLSTGALQGMVYLNHQKPFRSPVILGTELVAFSALLTCRHAGIRPVAMIEPDARITARSPVLWLARLMRVPVHLGSDIARINGRAQVESVTLATPEGLRDLPADGVIVTGGFRPDAMLLRGSHLEVDAASGGPVIDGWGRLSDPAYFAAGNILRGVETAGWCWAEGRRTARAILAALEGRLPRPGGIRLSLGHPALRLAVPQVIGTPGPDAPHGRLQIRLDRPVKGRLCLTQGGITLASARVNSLPERRLSLALPSEAATGPMTLSIEELP
;
A
#
# COMPACT_ATOMS: atom_id res chain seq x y z
N MET A 1 2.13 -28.55 -17.52
CA MET A 1 1.36 -27.27 -17.57
C MET A 1 2.10 -26.33 -18.50
N THR A 2 1.44 -25.67 -19.44
CA THR A 2 2.07 -24.69 -20.32
C THR A 2 2.55 -23.49 -19.48
N GLU A 3 3.78 -23.03 -19.75
CA GLU A 3 4.37 -21.88 -19.05
C GLU A 3 3.50 -20.63 -19.19
N PRO A 4 3.31 -19.84 -18.12
CA PRO A 4 2.57 -18.59 -18.21
C PRO A 4 3.32 -17.55 -19.04
N GLU A 5 2.61 -16.72 -19.79
CA GLU A 5 3.22 -15.54 -20.41
C GLU A 5 3.42 -14.42 -19.39
N VAL A 6 2.50 -14.34 -18.43
CA VAL A 6 2.55 -13.34 -17.36
C VAL A 6 2.38 -14.02 -16.00
N LEU A 7 3.31 -13.76 -15.09
CA LEU A 7 3.19 -14.07 -13.67
C LEU A 7 2.79 -12.83 -12.89
N ILE A 8 1.87 -12.98 -11.96
CA ILE A 8 1.46 -11.91 -11.04
C ILE A 8 1.69 -12.37 -9.61
N ILE A 9 2.42 -11.61 -8.82
CA ILE A 9 2.73 -11.92 -7.43
C ILE A 9 1.84 -11.07 -6.53
N GLY A 10 0.85 -11.74 -5.91
CA GLY A 10 -0.17 -11.13 -5.05
C GLY A 10 -1.53 -11.00 -5.72
N SER A 11 -2.55 -11.53 -5.07
CA SER A 11 -3.95 -11.55 -5.54
C SER A 11 -4.81 -10.45 -4.92
N GLY A 12 -4.19 -9.32 -4.52
CA GLY A 12 -4.94 -8.14 -4.09
C GLY A 12 -5.64 -7.43 -5.26
N PRO A 13 -6.33 -6.29 -5.00
CA PRO A 13 -7.07 -5.56 -6.04
C PRO A 13 -6.27 -5.22 -7.28
N ALA A 14 -4.99 -4.86 -7.15
CA ALA A 14 -4.12 -4.55 -8.30
C ALA A 14 -3.80 -5.80 -9.12
N GLY A 15 -3.41 -6.89 -8.46
CA GLY A 15 -3.04 -8.14 -9.15
C GLY A 15 -4.23 -8.79 -9.86
N LEU A 16 -5.38 -8.92 -9.18
CA LEU A 16 -6.59 -9.50 -9.78
C LEU A 16 -7.13 -8.65 -10.94
N ALA A 17 -7.08 -7.31 -10.81
CA ALA A 17 -7.50 -6.41 -11.88
C ALA A 17 -6.60 -6.52 -13.13
N ALA A 18 -5.28 -6.59 -12.91
CA ALA A 18 -4.33 -6.77 -14.00
C ALA A 18 -4.49 -8.15 -14.64
N GLY A 19 -4.58 -9.21 -13.84
CA GLY A 19 -4.76 -10.58 -14.32
C GLY A 19 -6.02 -10.74 -15.17
N THR A 20 -7.14 -10.20 -14.69
CA THR A 20 -8.41 -10.21 -15.43
C THR A 20 -8.26 -9.56 -16.79
N MET A 21 -7.64 -8.38 -16.87
CA MET A 21 -7.49 -7.64 -18.11
C MET A 21 -6.55 -8.35 -19.10
N LEU A 22 -5.44 -8.89 -18.61
CA LEU A 22 -4.47 -9.63 -19.43
C LEU A 22 -5.08 -10.91 -19.98
N ALA A 23 -5.83 -11.67 -19.16
CA ALA A 23 -6.49 -12.89 -19.61
C ALA A 23 -7.61 -12.60 -20.62
N GLN A 24 -8.40 -11.52 -20.41
CA GLN A 24 -9.38 -11.05 -21.40
C GLN A 24 -8.76 -10.65 -22.74
N ALA A 25 -7.47 -10.25 -22.74
CA ALA A 25 -6.69 -10.00 -23.96
C ALA A 25 -6.03 -11.27 -24.53
N GLY A 26 -6.43 -12.46 -24.07
CA GLY A 26 -5.95 -13.75 -24.58
C GLY A 26 -4.56 -14.18 -24.07
N ARG A 27 -4.01 -13.54 -23.02
CA ARG A 27 -2.71 -13.93 -22.47
C ARG A 27 -2.86 -15.02 -21.41
N ARG A 28 -1.91 -15.95 -21.34
CA ARG A 28 -1.84 -16.96 -20.28
C ARG A 28 -1.29 -16.32 -19.01
N VAL A 29 -2.16 -16.16 -18.01
CA VAL A 29 -1.85 -15.46 -16.75
C VAL A 29 -1.92 -16.42 -15.57
N THR A 30 -0.87 -16.43 -14.75
CA THR A 30 -0.87 -17.10 -13.46
C THR A 30 -0.67 -16.09 -12.34
N VAL A 31 -1.57 -16.09 -11.35
CA VAL A 31 -1.45 -15.32 -10.12
C VAL A 31 -0.95 -16.24 -9.01
N LEU A 32 0.13 -15.85 -8.34
CA LEU A 32 0.69 -16.54 -7.18
C LEU A 32 0.24 -15.81 -5.90
N GLU A 33 -0.41 -16.54 -4.99
CA GLU A 33 -0.92 -16.02 -3.73
C GLU A 33 -0.45 -16.91 -2.58
N ARG A 34 0.19 -16.30 -1.57
CA ARG A 34 0.71 -17.03 -0.41
C ARG A 34 -0.38 -17.51 0.55
N GLU A 35 -1.49 -16.76 0.64
CA GLU A 35 -2.61 -17.11 1.50
C GLU A 35 -3.41 -18.29 0.90
N ALA A 36 -4.22 -18.93 1.76
CA ALA A 36 -5.11 -20.02 1.33
C ALA A 36 -6.20 -19.58 0.35
N GLU A 37 -6.52 -18.28 0.33
CA GLU A 37 -7.55 -17.70 -0.53
C GLU A 37 -7.08 -16.41 -1.18
N ALA A 38 -7.51 -16.18 -2.41
CA ALA A 38 -7.24 -14.96 -3.15
C ALA A 38 -8.16 -13.80 -2.76
N GLY A 39 -7.68 -12.56 -2.91
CA GLY A 39 -8.44 -11.33 -2.69
C GLY A 39 -7.69 -10.26 -1.88
N GLY A 40 -6.57 -10.61 -1.26
CA GLY A 40 -5.72 -9.69 -0.49
C GLY A 40 -6.42 -9.09 0.74
N ILE A 41 -5.94 -7.94 1.19
CA ILE A 41 -6.42 -7.25 2.41
C ILE A 41 -7.95 -7.05 2.47
N PRO A 42 -8.68 -6.73 1.39
CA PRO A 42 -10.14 -6.58 1.48
C PRO A 42 -10.87 -7.81 2.05
N ARG A 43 -10.32 -9.04 1.90
CA ARG A 43 -10.93 -10.26 2.44
C ARG A 43 -11.27 -10.19 3.93
N HIS A 44 -10.43 -9.55 4.72
CA HIS A 44 -10.63 -9.43 6.16
C HIS A 44 -11.06 -8.02 6.61
N CYS A 45 -11.43 -7.12 5.68
CA CYS A 45 -12.01 -5.82 5.99
C CYS A 45 -13.54 -5.89 5.96
N GLY A 46 -14.18 -6.34 7.03
CA GLY A 46 -15.64 -6.58 7.08
C GLY A 46 -16.52 -5.32 7.05
N HIS A 47 -15.96 -4.14 6.81
CA HIS A 47 -16.67 -2.86 6.74
C HIS A 47 -16.86 -2.34 5.31
N TYR A 48 -17.68 -1.32 5.16
CA TYR A 48 -17.85 -0.50 3.96
C TYR A 48 -16.86 0.69 3.97
N PRO A 49 -16.64 1.43 2.83
CA PRO A 49 -17.15 1.21 1.47
C PRO A 49 -16.09 0.57 0.56
N TYR A 50 -16.46 -0.46 -0.17
CA TYR A 50 -15.68 -1.02 -1.28
C TYR A 50 -16.51 -1.07 -2.55
N GLY A 51 -15.91 -1.19 -3.73
CA GLY A 51 -16.57 -1.50 -4.99
C GLY A 51 -17.26 -0.33 -5.71
N MET A 52 -17.21 0.87 -5.18
CA MET A 52 -17.85 2.05 -5.79
C MET A 52 -17.28 2.38 -7.17
N ARG A 53 -15.98 2.25 -7.33
CA ARG A 53 -15.27 2.55 -8.60
C ARG A 53 -15.40 1.41 -9.61
N GLU A 54 -15.28 0.18 -9.12
CA GLU A 54 -15.14 -1.04 -9.91
C GLU A 54 -16.47 -1.59 -10.37
N PHE A 55 -17.45 -1.53 -9.49
CA PHE A 55 -18.74 -2.19 -9.65
C PHE A 55 -19.94 -1.25 -9.54
N HIS A 56 -19.71 0.05 -9.29
CA HIS A 56 -20.74 1.03 -8.98
C HIS A 56 -21.69 0.57 -7.87
N ARG A 57 -21.16 -0.18 -6.90
CA ARG A 57 -21.89 -0.77 -5.78
C ARG A 57 -21.15 -0.56 -4.47
N LEU A 58 -21.92 -0.40 -3.42
CA LEU A 58 -21.40 -0.34 -2.05
C LEU A 58 -21.29 -1.76 -1.51
N LEU A 59 -20.08 -2.27 -1.34
CA LEU A 59 -19.78 -3.62 -0.89
C LEU A 59 -18.99 -3.60 0.41
N ARG A 60 -19.05 -4.70 1.17
CA ARG A 60 -18.05 -5.03 2.20
C ARG A 60 -16.78 -5.54 1.55
N GLY A 61 -15.67 -5.48 2.28
CA GLY A 61 -14.38 -5.95 1.76
C GLY A 61 -14.38 -7.39 1.28
N PRO A 62 -14.93 -8.40 2.04
CA PRO A 62 -15.02 -9.79 1.57
C PRO A 62 -15.80 -9.95 0.28
N ASP A 63 -16.97 -9.31 0.16
CA ASP A 63 -17.81 -9.37 -1.05
C ASP A 63 -17.10 -8.74 -2.26
N TYR A 64 -16.36 -7.66 -2.01
CA TYR A 64 -15.52 -7.02 -3.02
C TYR A 64 -14.38 -7.92 -3.48
N ALA A 65 -13.66 -8.54 -2.55
CA ALA A 65 -12.57 -9.48 -2.85
C ALA A 65 -13.06 -10.69 -3.64
N ALA A 66 -14.20 -11.28 -3.23
CA ALA A 66 -14.83 -12.40 -3.94
C ALA A 66 -15.19 -12.03 -5.38
N ARG A 67 -15.79 -10.85 -5.61
CA ARG A 67 -16.13 -10.40 -6.97
C ARG A 67 -14.91 -10.20 -7.86
N LEU A 68 -13.80 -9.68 -7.32
CA LEU A 68 -12.56 -9.54 -8.08
C LEU A 68 -11.96 -10.90 -8.43
N ARG A 69 -11.93 -11.83 -7.48
CA ARG A 69 -11.47 -13.21 -7.70
C ARG A 69 -12.31 -13.92 -8.76
N ASP A 70 -13.61 -13.86 -8.62
CA ASP A 70 -14.55 -14.54 -9.55
C ASP A 70 -14.45 -13.95 -10.96
N ALA A 71 -14.26 -12.63 -11.10
CA ALA A 71 -14.01 -12.00 -12.39
C ALA A 71 -12.69 -12.47 -13.02
N ALA A 72 -11.64 -12.66 -12.23
CA ALA A 72 -10.36 -13.17 -12.71
C ALA A 72 -10.48 -14.63 -13.15
N LEU A 73 -11.11 -15.49 -12.37
CA LEU A 73 -11.37 -16.90 -12.71
C LEU A 73 -12.20 -17.03 -13.98
N LYS A 74 -13.28 -16.23 -14.09
CA LYS A 74 -14.12 -16.19 -15.29
C LYS A 74 -13.38 -15.74 -16.54
N ALA A 75 -12.36 -14.88 -16.39
CA ALA A 75 -11.50 -14.46 -17.51
C ALA A 75 -10.45 -15.51 -17.90
N GLY A 76 -10.31 -16.61 -17.16
CA GLY A 76 -9.33 -17.66 -17.42
C GLY A 76 -7.98 -17.48 -16.72
N VAL A 77 -7.92 -16.64 -15.67
CA VAL A 77 -6.70 -16.50 -14.84
C VAL A 77 -6.52 -17.76 -14.00
N LEU A 78 -5.33 -18.36 -14.05
CA LEU A 78 -4.94 -19.42 -13.13
C LEU A 78 -4.48 -18.79 -11.82
N ILE A 79 -5.22 -19.02 -10.74
CA ILE A 79 -4.85 -18.55 -9.40
C ILE A 79 -4.29 -19.74 -8.59
N ARG A 80 -3.01 -19.63 -8.19
CA ARG A 80 -2.34 -20.60 -7.30
C ARG A 80 -2.24 -19.99 -5.92
N THR A 81 -3.08 -20.46 -5.03
CA THR A 81 -3.03 -20.14 -3.58
C THR A 81 -2.01 -21.00 -2.88
N ARG A 82 -1.64 -20.70 -1.62
CA ARG A 82 -0.58 -21.38 -0.84
C ARG A 82 0.75 -21.45 -1.60
N SER A 83 1.00 -20.45 -2.45
CA SER A 83 2.17 -20.37 -3.32
C SER A 83 2.97 -19.13 -2.95
N THR A 84 4.05 -19.32 -2.21
CA THR A 84 4.91 -18.25 -1.71
C THR A 84 6.10 -18.06 -2.64
N VAL A 85 6.24 -16.88 -3.22
CA VAL A 85 7.45 -16.50 -3.97
C VAL A 85 8.56 -16.23 -2.97
N THR A 86 9.71 -16.84 -3.17
CA THR A 86 10.90 -16.77 -2.30
C THR A 86 12.02 -15.93 -2.89
N ALA A 87 12.17 -15.89 -4.23
CA ALA A 87 13.16 -15.05 -4.89
C ALA A 87 12.72 -14.58 -6.29
N LEU A 88 13.28 -13.44 -6.69
CA LEU A 88 13.17 -12.87 -8.05
C LEU A 88 14.53 -12.93 -8.72
N ARG A 89 14.61 -13.51 -9.93
CA ARG A 89 15.83 -13.68 -10.70
C ARG A 89 15.75 -12.86 -11.99
N PRO A 90 16.88 -12.50 -12.61
CA PRO A 90 16.88 -11.75 -13.87
C PRO A 90 16.05 -12.39 -14.98
N GLY A 91 15.45 -11.56 -15.84
CA GLY A 91 14.76 -12.01 -17.04
C GLY A 91 13.39 -12.65 -16.79
N GLY A 92 12.70 -12.32 -15.69
CA GLY A 92 11.34 -12.79 -15.40
C GLY A 92 11.27 -14.21 -14.82
N VAL A 93 12.36 -14.67 -14.22
CA VAL A 93 12.41 -15.96 -13.50
C VAL A 93 12.07 -15.75 -12.03
N VAL A 94 11.14 -16.56 -11.51
CA VAL A 94 10.59 -16.48 -10.16
C VAL A 94 10.76 -17.83 -9.46
N GLU A 95 11.35 -17.80 -8.29
CA GLU A 95 11.41 -18.95 -7.38
C GLU A 95 10.21 -18.92 -6.44
N MET A 96 9.50 -20.01 -6.32
CA MET A 96 8.37 -20.14 -5.41
C MET A 96 8.35 -21.49 -4.71
N THR A 97 7.70 -21.55 -3.57
CA THR A 97 7.42 -22.75 -2.82
C THR A 97 5.90 -22.92 -2.59
N ASP A 98 5.43 -24.15 -2.69
CA ASP A 98 4.07 -24.56 -2.33
C ASP A 98 4.12 -25.94 -1.62
N ASP A 99 2.97 -26.59 -1.48
CA ASP A 99 2.86 -27.91 -0.82
C ASP A 99 3.68 -29.01 -1.53
N ASN A 100 4.08 -28.79 -2.79
CA ASN A 100 4.92 -29.73 -3.58
C ASN A 100 6.42 -29.39 -3.52
N GLY A 101 6.81 -28.35 -2.78
CA GLY A 101 8.18 -27.91 -2.62
C GLY A 101 8.58 -26.72 -3.48
N LEU A 102 9.89 -26.59 -3.75
CA LEU A 102 10.48 -25.48 -4.47
C LEU A 102 10.34 -25.68 -5.98
N THR A 103 9.90 -24.62 -6.68
CA THR A 103 9.73 -24.62 -8.14
C THR A 103 10.23 -23.29 -8.72
N MET A 104 10.88 -23.38 -9.90
CA MET A 104 11.24 -22.23 -10.71
C MET A 104 10.17 -22.05 -11.80
N LEU A 105 9.67 -20.82 -11.94
CA LEU A 105 8.75 -20.43 -13.00
C LEU A 105 9.38 -19.32 -13.84
N SER A 106 9.15 -19.35 -15.13
CA SER A 106 9.59 -18.30 -16.07
C SER A 106 8.40 -17.67 -16.74
N ALA A 107 8.46 -16.35 -16.97
CA ALA A 107 7.44 -15.63 -17.72
C ALA A 107 8.07 -14.45 -18.49
N LYS A 108 7.43 -14.05 -19.59
CA LYS A 108 7.84 -12.88 -20.37
C LYS A 108 7.67 -11.58 -19.60
N ALA A 109 6.72 -11.55 -18.68
CA ALA A 109 6.48 -10.41 -17.78
C ALA A 109 6.06 -10.89 -16.39
N VAL A 110 6.58 -10.23 -15.36
CA VAL A 110 6.23 -10.47 -13.95
C VAL A 110 5.69 -9.18 -13.34
N LEU A 111 4.47 -9.22 -12.80
CA LEU A 111 3.87 -8.09 -12.10
C LEU A 111 3.97 -8.29 -10.59
N LEU A 112 4.63 -7.36 -9.90
CA LEU A 112 4.66 -7.30 -8.44
C LEU A 112 3.44 -6.52 -7.94
N ALA A 113 2.56 -7.17 -7.19
CA ALA A 113 1.34 -6.61 -6.60
C ALA A 113 1.20 -7.01 -5.11
N THR A 114 2.32 -7.12 -4.41
CA THR A 114 2.43 -7.64 -3.03
C THR A 114 1.86 -6.71 -1.96
N GLY A 115 1.57 -5.45 -2.31
CA GLY A 115 0.91 -4.49 -1.44
C GLY A 115 1.80 -3.89 -0.36
N VAL A 116 1.25 -3.68 0.84
CA VAL A 116 1.90 -3.03 1.98
C VAL A 116 1.74 -3.84 3.25
N ARG A 117 2.59 -3.53 4.23
CA ARG A 117 2.47 -3.96 5.63
C ARG A 117 2.36 -2.75 6.55
N GLU A 118 1.62 -2.90 7.64
CA GLU A 118 1.63 -1.94 8.74
C GLU A 118 2.98 -2.02 9.46
N THR A 119 3.44 -0.87 9.95
CA THR A 119 4.69 -0.79 10.73
C THR A 119 4.47 -1.43 12.10
N SER A 120 5.32 -2.39 12.44
CA SER A 120 5.24 -3.11 13.71
C SER A 120 5.59 -2.21 14.90
N ARG A 121 5.21 -2.66 16.11
CA ARG A 121 5.61 -2.06 17.38
C ARG A 121 7.13 -1.79 17.44
N ALA A 122 7.93 -2.78 17.08
CA ALA A 122 9.39 -2.68 17.14
C ALA A 122 9.93 -1.59 16.21
N ALA A 123 9.39 -1.49 14.99
CA ALA A 123 9.81 -0.47 14.03
C ALA A 123 9.30 0.95 14.38
N ARG A 124 8.34 1.06 15.31
CA ARG A 124 7.90 2.34 15.89
C ARG A 124 8.62 2.67 17.20
N LEU A 125 9.54 1.84 17.65
CA LEU A 125 10.32 2.02 18.88
C LEU A 125 9.47 2.14 20.15
N ILE A 126 8.27 1.52 20.18
CA ILE A 126 7.41 1.55 21.37
C ILE A 126 8.00 0.65 22.45
N GLY A 127 8.44 1.25 23.54
CA GLY A 127 9.15 0.63 24.66
C GLY A 127 8.28 -0.29 25.53
N GLY A 128 8.89 -0.74 26.65
CA GLY A 128 8.25 -1.53 27.70
C GLY A 128 8.34 -3.05 27.50
N ASP A 129 7.49 -3.77 28.23
CA ASP A 129 7.44 -5.23 28.24
C ASP A 129 6.98 -5.79 26.88
N LYS A 130 7.11 -7.11 26.69
CA LYS A 130 6.71 -7.79 25.45
C LYS A 130 5.55 -8.78 25.69
N PRO A 131 4.41 -8.35 26.25
CA PRO A 131 3.25 -9.20 26.48
C PRO A 131 2.56 -9.58 25.17
N GLY A 132 1.71 -10.61 25.21
CA GLY A 132 0.71 -10.87 24.19
C GLY A 132 -0.33 -9.75 24.11
N GLY A 133 -1.13 -9.69 23.03
CA GLY A 133 -2.19 -8.70 22.86
C GLY A 133 -1.76 -7.41 22.14
N VAL A 134 -0.57 -7.37 21.54
CA VAL A 134 -0.14 -6.24 20.68
C VAL A 134 -0.28 -6.66 19.22
N LEU A 135 -1.24 -6.07 18.50
CA LEU A 135 -1.60 -6.44 17.14
C LEU A 135 -1.57 -5.24 16.19
N SER A 136 -1.32 -5.48 14.90
CA SER A 136 -1.66 -4.50 13.86
C SER A 136 -3.16 -4.58 13.53
N THR A 137 -3.69 -3.61 12.78
CA THR A 137 -5.08 -3.65 12.33
C THR A 137 -5.35 -4.86 11.45
N GLY A 138 -4.43 -5.17 10.52
CA GLY A 138 -4.59 -6.33 9.65
C GLY A 138 -4.61 -7.65 10.41
N ALA A 139 -3.77 -7.80 11.45
CA ALA A 139 -3.78 -8.97 12.33
C ALA A 139 -5.09 -9.09 13.10
N LEU A 140 -5.57 -7.99 13.71
CA LEU A 140 -6.87 -7.96 14.38
C LEU A 140 -8.00 -8.37 13.44
N GLN A 141 -8.04 -7.80 12.24
CA GLN A 141 -9.07 -8.10 11.24
C GLN A 141 -9.03 -9.57 10.80
N GLY A 142 -7.84 -10.12 10.56
CA GLY A 142 -7.67 -11.53 10.25
C GLY A 142 -8.21 -12.44 11.37
N MET A 143 -7.84 -12.15 12.63
CA MET A 143 -8.36 -12.90 13.79
C MET A 143 -9.89 -12.82 13.89
N VAL A 144 -10.47 -11.63 13.72
CA VAL A 144 -11.91 -11.43 13.88
C VAL A 144 -12.71 -11.98 12.71
N TYR A 145 -12.36 -11.64 11.47
CA TYR A 145 -13.20 -11.95 10.31
C TYR A 145 -12.89 -13.29 9.65
N LEU A 146 -11.64 -13.78 9.74
CA LEU A 146 -11.27 -15.06 9.14
C LEU A 146 -11.28 -16.20 10.17
N ASN A 147 -10.84 -15.92 11.42
CA ASN A 147 -10.68 -16.96 12.43
C ASN A 147 -11.75 -16.90 13.53
N HIS A 148 -12.67 -15.92 13.49
CA HIS A 148 -13.73 -15.72 14.49
C HIS A 148 -13.23 -15.63 15.93
N GLN A 149 -12.04 -15.04 16.11
CA GLN A 149 -11.35 -14.88 17.40
C GLN A 149 -11.53 -13.48 17.96
N LYS A 150 -11.60 -13.39 19.29
CA LYS A 150 -11.61 -12.13 20.05
C LYS A 150 -10.35 -12.02 20.90
N PRO A 151 -9.30 -11.31 20.44
CA PRO A 151 -7.99 -11.34 21.08
C PRO A 151 -7.90 -10.59 22.41
N PHE A 152 -8.77 -9.61 22.64
CA PHE A 152 -8.84 -8.78 23.85
C PHE A 152 -10.25 -8.17 24.01
N ARG A 153 -10.50 -7.46 25.11
CA ARG A 153 -11.80 -6.85 25.43
C ARG A 153 -11.77 -5.33 25.40
N SER A 154 -10.69 -4.73 25.87
CA SER A 154 -10.57 -3.30 26.16
C SER A 154 -9.20 -2.76 25.70
N PRO A 155 -8.88 -2.81 24.39
CA PRO A 155 -7.58 -2.36 23.87
C PRO A 155 -7.49 -0.83 23.76
N VAL A 156 -6.26 -0.34 23.61
CA VAL A 156 -5.95 0.99 23.09
C VAL A 156 -5.69 0.90 21.59
N ILE A 157 -6.13 1.91 20.83
CA ILE A 157 -5.83 2.06 19.39
C ILE A 157 -4.79 3.18 19.24
N LEU A 158 -3.61 2.89 18.67
CA LEU A 158 -2.60 3.88 18.36
C LEU A 158 -2.71 4.33 16.91
N GLY A 159 -3.08 5.58 16.69
CA GLY A 159 -3.30 6.24 15.40
C GLY A 159 -4.73 6.72 15.23
N THR A 160 -4.91 7.65 14.28
CA THR A 160 -6.22 8.22 13.87
C THR A 160 -6.36 8.32 12.35
N GLU A 161 -5.57 7.61 11.57
CA GLU A 161 -5.74 7.45 10.14
C GLU A 161 -6.96 6.57 9.81
N LEU A 162 -7.37 6.50 8.54
CA LEU A 162 -8.57 5.74 8.14
C LEU A 162 -8.54 4.28 8.59
N VAL A 163 -7.37 3.66 8.65
CA VAL A 163 -7.24 2.27 9.12
C VAL A 163 -7.48 2.13 10.61
N ALA A 164 -7.20 3.15 11.42
CA ALA A 164 -7.54 3.15 12.84
C ALA A 164 -9.06 3.14 13.06
N PHE A 165 -9.81 3.86 12.25
CA PHE A 165 -11.28 3.79 12.26
C PHE A 165 -11.82 2.46 11.70
N SER A 166 -11.08 1.84 10.79
CA SER A 166 -11.37 0.46 10.35
C SER A 166 -11.17 -0.53 11.51
N ALA A 167 -10.11 -0.38 12.31
CA ALA A 167 -9.91 -1.15 13.55
C ALA A 167 -11.06 -0.92 14.55
N LEU A 168 -11.49 0.33 14.72
CA LEU A 168 -12.63 0.68 15.59
C LEU A 168 -13.93 -0.04 15.16
N LEU A 169 -14.23 -0.06 13.86
CA LEU A 169 -15.38 -0.81 13.32
C LEU A 169 -15.25 -2.32 13.53
N THR A 170 -14.04 -2.86 13.38
CA THR A 170 -13.75 -4.27 13.66
C THR A 170 -13.96 -4.61 15.13
N CYS A 171 -13.48 -3.75 16.04
CA CYS A 171 -13.72 -3.87 17.48
C CYS A 171 -15.23 -3.90 17.78
N ARG A 172 -16.00 -2.97 17.22
CA ARG A 172 -17.46 -2.95 17.38
C ARG A 172 -18.11 -4.26 16.93
N HIS A 173 -17.70 -4.77 15.75
CA HIS A 173 -18.22 -6.03 15.22
C HIS A 173 -17.95 -7.22 16.17
N ALA A 174 -16.76 -7.28 16.75
CA ALA A 174 -16.34 -8.35 17.67
C ALA A 174 -16.82 -8.15 19.12
N GLY A 175 -17.56 -7.09 19.43
CA GLY A 175 -17.95 -6.74 20.81
C GLY A 175 -16.74 -6.38 21.69
N ILE A 176 -15.70 -5.81 21.09
CA ILE A 176 -14.52 -5.25 21.76
C ILE A 176 -14.81 -3.77 22.02
N ARG A 177 -14.40 -3.25 23.19
CA ARG A 177 -14.63 -1.86 23.60
C ARG A 177 -13.29 -1.14 23.81
N PRO A 178 -12.70 -0.50 22.78
CA PRO A 178 -11.48 0.24 22.96
C PRO A 178 -11.60 1.30 24.04
N VAL A 179 -10.59 1.43 24.90
CA VAL A 179 -10.57 2.40 26.01
C VAL A 179 -10.21 3.79 25.53
N ALA A 180 -9.38 3.89 24.49
CA ALA A 180 -8.99 5.16 23.86
C ALA A 180 -8.41 4.96 22.46
N MET A 181 -8.41 6.04 21.66
CA MET A 181 -7.55 6.23 20.49
C MET A 181 -6.46 7.25 20.87
N ILE A 182 -5.21 6.96 20.52
CA ILE A 182 -4.03 7.78 20.84
C ILE A 182 -3.45 8.31 19.53
N GLU A 183 -3.22 9.61 19.46
CA GLU A 183 -2.68 10.29 18.28
C GLU A 183 -1.49 11.16 18.68
N PRO A 184 -0.28 10.89 18.17
CA PRO A 184 0.89 11.70 18.45
C PRO A 184 0.78 13.15 17.96
N ASP A 185 0.08 13.37 16.86
CA ASP A 185 -0.12 14.70 16.31
C ASP A 185 -1.17 15.51 17.13
N ALA A 186 -1.09 16.85 17.06
CA ALA A 186 -2.06 17.75 17.67
C ALA A 186 -3.43 17.75 16.95
N ARG A 187 -3.58 16.98 15.90
CA ARG A 187 -4.81 16.81 15.11
C ARG A 187 -4.99 15.35 14.68
N ILE A 188 -6.23 14.97 14.38
CA ILE A 188 -6.48 13.67 13.78
C ILE A 188 -5.89 13.61 12.35
N THR A 189 -5.34 12.46 12.00
CA THR A 189 -4.75 12.19 10.66
C THR A 189 -5.84 12.02 9.60
N ALA A 190 -6.92 11.31 9.89
CA ALA A 190 -8.06 11.15 8.99
C ALA A 190 -8.83 12.48 8.78
N ARG A 191 -9.77 12.51 7.84
CA ARG A 191 -10.66 13.67 7.64
C ARG A 191 -11.66 13.79 8.78
N SER A 192 -11.92 15.01 9.22
CA SER A 192 -12.76 15.33 10.39
C SER A 192 -14.09 14.58 10.50
N PRO A 193 -14.86 14.32 9.43
CA PRO A 193 -16.14 13.60 9.55
C PRO A 193 -16.02 12.20 10.18
N VAL A 194 -14.85 11.54 10.04
CA VAL A 194 -14.66 10.19 10.60
C VAL A 194 -14.59 10.19 12.14
N LEU A 195 -14.24 11.32 12.75
CA LEU A 195 -14.19 11.48 14.20
C LEU A 195 -15.57 11.24 14.86
N TRP A 196 -16.66 11.51 14.15
CA TRP A 196 -18.00 11.22 14.63
C TRP A 196 -18.21 9.75 15.00
N LEU A 197 -17.48 8.85 14.34
CA LEU A 197 -17.55 7.42 14.66
C LEU A 197 -16.99 7.12 16.06
N ALA A 198 -15.84 7.69 16.42
CA ALA A 198 -15.28 7.53 17.77
C ALA A 198 -16.21 8.13 18.84
N ARG A 199 -16.78 9.31 18.57
CA ARG A 199 -17.75 9.97 19.47
C ARG A 199 -19.01 9.12 19.66
N LEU A 200 -19.60 8.60 18.56
CA LEU A 200 -20.78 7.72 18.59
C LEU A 200 -20.51 6.44 19.40
N MET A 201 -19.29 5.92 19.31
CA MET A 201 -18.86 4.74 20.05
C MET A 201 -18.36 5.06 21.48
N ARG A 202 -18.37 6.33 21.86
CA ARG A 202 -17.90 6.83 23.19
C ARG A 202 -16.44 6.42 23.46
N VAL A 203 -15.59 6.42 22.43
CA VAL A 203 -14.15 6.17 22.57
C VAL A 203 -13.43 7.51 22.57
N PRO A 204 -12.76 7.91 23.67
CA PRO A 204 -12.01 9.15 23.75
C PRO A 204 -10.82 9.13 22.79
N VAL A 205 -10.45 10.30 22.24
CA VAL A 205 -9.29 10.50 21.40
C VAL A 205 -8.33 11.45 22.10
N HIS A 206 -7.13 10.97 22.43
CA HIS A 206 -6.07 11.75 23.04
C HIS A 206 -5.11 12.22 21.94
N LEU A 207 -5.12 13.52 21.64
CA LEU A 207 -4.21 14.16 20.68
C LEU A 207 -2.93 14.61 21.39
N GLY A 208 -1.84 14.78 20.64
CA GLY A 208 -0.53 15.14 21.17
C GLY A 208 0.01 14.11 22.17
N SER A 209 -0.44 12.87 22.07
CA SER A 209 -0.13 11.81 23.02
C SER A 209 0.39 10.58 22.31
N ASP A 210 1.39 9.91 22.87
CA ASP A 210 1.96 8.67 22.31
C ASP A 210 2.09 7.59 23.38
N ILE A 211 2.27 6.35 22.96
CA ILE A 211 2.54 5.21 23.85
C ILE A 211 4.04 5.16 24.16
N ALA A 212 4.42 5.62 25.36
CA ALA A 212 5.81 5.54 25.84
C ALA A 212 6.20 4.10 26.20
N ARG A 213 5.30 3.36 26.86
CA ARG A 213 5.55 1.98 27.28
C ARG A 213 4.29 1.13 27.22
N ILE A 214 4.48 -0.15 26.94
CA ILE A 214 3.46 -1.20 27.10
C ILE A 214 3.87 -2.03 28.32
N ASN A 215 2.96 -2.21 29.28
CA ASN A 215 3.20 -2.90 30.53
C ASN A 215 2.40 -4.21 30.57
N GLY A 216 3.00 -5.26 31.14
CA GLY A 216 2.37 -6.57 31.36
C GLY A 216 3.33 -7.73 31.19
N ARG A 217 3.01 -8.87 31.76
CA ARG A 217 3.84 -10.11 31.68
C ARG A 217 3.38 -11.02 30.56
N ALA A 218 2.26 -11.73 30.74
CA ALA A 218 1.72 -12.66 29.75
C ALA A 218 0.83 -11.93 28.71
N GLN A 219 0.07 -10.95 29.15
CA GLN A 219 -0.81 -10.10 28.35
C GLN A 219 -0.56 -8.64 28.68
N VAL A 220 -1.03 -7.75 27.81
CA VAL A 220 -1.06 -6.31 28.11
C VAL A 220 -1.95 -6.09 29.34
N GLU A 221 -1.48 -5.31 30.31
CA GLU A 221 -2.19 -4.93 31.52
C GLU A 221 -2.46 -3.41 31.56
N SER A 222 -1.53 -2.62 31.03
CA SER A 222 -1.70 -1.18 30.85
C SER A 222 -0.77 -0.63 29.76
N VAL A 223 -0.99 0.61 29.37
CA VAL A 223 -0.05 1.42 28.58
C VAL A 223 0.28 2.71 29.33
N THR A 224 1.57 3.09 29.34
CA THR A 224 1.99 4.40 29.81
C THR A 224 1.99 5.36 28.62
N LEU A 225 1.15 6.37 28.67
CA LEU A 225 1.05 7.43 27.69
C LEU A 225 2.01 8.57 28.03
N ALA A 226 2.74 9.08 27.02
CA ALA A 226 3.35 10.39 27.08
C ALA A 226 2.33 11.40 26.58
N THR A 227 1.86 12.28 27.46
CA THR A 227 0.89 13.35 27.15
C THR A 227 1.54 14.72 27.36
N PRO A 228 0.93 15.82 26.89
CA PRO A 228 1.42 17.17 27.18
C PRO A 228 1.57 17.48 28.65
N GLU A 229 0.75 16.84 29.51
CA GLU A 229 0.75 17.03 30.99
C GLU A 229 1.74 16.09 31.70
N GLY A 230 2.40 15.16 30.98
CA GLY A 230 3.34 14.20 31.55
C GLY A 230 2.96 12.72 31.28
N LEU A 231 3.58 11.82 32.02
CA LEU A 231 3.30 10.39 31.91
C LEU A 231 2.01 10.01 32.64
N ARG A 232 1.19 9.18 31.98
CA ARG A 232 -0.07 8.70 32.54
C ARG A 232 -0.28 7.23 32.19
N ASP A 233 -0.59 6.41 33.18
CA ASP A 233 -0.97 5.01 32.94
C ASP A 233 -2.46 4.90 32.59
N LEU A 234 -2.73 4.07 31.58
CA LEU A 234 -4.08 3.74 31.13
C LEU A 234 -4.24 2.22 31.12
N PRO A 235 -5.13 1.65 31.99
CA PRO A 235 -5.43 0.23 31.95
C PRO A 235 -5.98 -0.21 30.59
N ALA A 236 -5.42 -1.29 30.04
CA ALA A 236 -5.85 -1.86 28.76
C ALA A 236 -5.36 -3.31 28.67
N ASP A 237 -6.11 -4.17 28.01
CA ASP A 237 -5.77 -5.60 27.82
C ASP A 237 -5.24 -5.89 26.40
N GLY A 238 -4.99 -4.86 25.62
CA GLY A 238 -4.42 -4.97 24.28
C GLY A 238 -4.02 -3.63 23.67
N VAL A 239 -3.18 -3.69 22.64
CA VAL A 239 -2.77 -2.51 21.86
C VAL A 239 -2.93 -2.84 20.37
N ILE A 240 -3.67 -1.97 19.67
CA ILE A 240 -3.80 -2.02 18.22
C ILE A 240 -2.90 -0.93 17.63
N VAL A 241 -1.79 -1.33 17.02
CA VAL A 241 -0.85 -0.42 16.36
C VAL A 241 -1.29 -0.24 14.91
N THR A 242 -1.80 0.94 14.55
CA THR A 242 -2.40 1.15 13.24
C THR A 242 -1.50 1.94 12.28
N GLY A 243 -1.65 1.75 10.98
CA GLY A 243 -1.03 2.56 9.94
C GLY A 243 0.49 2.45 9.84
N GLY A 244 1.14 3.57 9.46
CA GLY A 244 2.57 3.57 9.19
C GLY A 244 2.94 2.60 8.06
N PHE A 245 2.13 2.54 7.03
CA PHE A 245 2.27 1.57 5.94
C PHE A 245 3.59 1.68 5.19
N ARG A 246 4.21 0.53 4.95
CA ARG A 246 5.41 0.39 4.12
C ARG A 246 5.17 -0.65 3.02
N PRO A 247 5.70 -0.45 1.80
CA PRO A 247 5.66 -1.46 0.76
C PRO A 247 6.16 -2.82 1.23
N ASP A 248 5.46 -3.90 0.86
CA ASP A 248 5.94 -5.26 1.11
C ASP A 248 7.03 -5.61 0.08
N ALA A 249 8.21 -5.03 0.31
CA ALA A 249 9.37 -5.07 -0.58
C ALA A 249 10.42 -6.13 -0.17
N MET A 250 10.05 -7.15 0.60
CA MET A 250 11.00 -8.17 1.05
C MET A 250 11.66 -8.90 -0.13
N LEU A 251 10.87 -9.26 -1.14
CA LEU A 251 11.37 -9.90 -2.36
C LEU A 251 12.35 -9.01 -3.14
N LEU A 252 12.10 -7.69 -3.16
CA LEU A 252 12.96 -6.74 -3.87
C LEU A 252 14.34 -6.62 -3.20
N ARG A 253 14.38 -6.56 -1.87
CA ARG A 253 15.63 -6.38 -1.11
C ARG A 253 16.63 -7.54 -1.27
N GLY A 254 16.13 -8.73 -1.56
CA GLY A 254 16.95 -9.92 -1.85
C GLY A 254 17.18 -10.16 -3.33
N SER A 255 16.84 -9.22 -4.21
CA SER A 255 16.91 -9.38 -5.67
C SER A 255 17.86 -8.39 -6.32
N HIS A 256 17.99 -8.50 -7.66
CA HIS A 256 18.73 -7.57 -8.52
C HIS A 256 17.95 -6.28 -8.83
N LEU A 257 16.71 -6.14 -8.37
CA LEU A 257 15.84 -5.01 -8.69
C LEU A 257 16.09 -3.82 -7.76
N GLU A 258 16.05 -2.61 -8.32
CA GLU A 258 16.29 -1.39 -7.56
C GLU A 258 15.12 -1.06 -6.62
N VAL A 259 15.46 -0.69 -5.38
CA VAL A 259 14.53 -0.20 -4.36
C VAL A 259 14.74 1.29 -4.14
N ASP A 260 13.66 2.05 -4.18
CA ASP A 260 13.67 3.47 -3.87
C ASP A 260 13.68 3.69 -2.36
N ALA A 261 14.72 4.36 -1.85
CA ALA A 261 14.88 4.60 -0.42
C ALA A 261 13.76 5.46 0.18
N ALA A 262 13.18 6.37 -0.60
CA ALA A 262 12.16 7.31 -0.14
C ALA A 262 10.79 6.62 0.05
N SER A 263 10.35 5.84 -0.92
CA SER A 263 9.08 5.10 -0.84
C SER A 263 9.22 3.74 -0.13
N GLY A 264 10.41 3.13 -0.16
CA GLY A 264 10.68 1.76 0.26
C GLY A 264 10.13 0.71 -0.72
N GLY A 265 9.57 1.12 -1.84
CA GLY A 265 9.08 0.29 -2.94
C GLY A 265 10.06 0.19 -4.11
N PRO A 266 9.70 -0.46 -5.22
CA PRO A 266 10.55 -0.52 -6.40
C PRO A 266 10.71 0.84 -7.08
N VAL A 267 11.87 1.05 -7.68
CA VAL A 267 12.07 2.11 -8.66
C VAL A 267 11.35 1.72 -9.94
N ILE A 268 10.46 2.59 -10.43
CA ILE A 268 9.73 2.37 -11.67
C ILE A 268 9.84 3.54 -12.63
N ASP A 269 9.65 3.25 -13.92
CA ASP A 269 9.45 4.26 -14.96
C ASP A 269 7.96 4.61 -15.14
N GLY A 270 7.66 5.51 -16.07
CA GLY A 270 6.30 5.92 -16.41
C GLY A 270 5.38 4.79 -16.90
N TRP A 271 5.97 3.68 -17.36
CA TRP A 271 5.25 2.49 -17.81
C TRP A 271 5.06 1.45 -16.73
N GLY A 272 5.55 1.70 -15.52
CA GLY A 272 5.51 0.79 -14.39
C GLY A 272 6.54 -0.33 -14.46
N ARG A 273 7.54 -0.24 -15.36
CA ARG A 273 8.66 -1.17 -15.44
C ARG A 273 9.67 -0.87 -14.35
N LEU A 274 10.29 -1.92 -13.84
CA LEU A 274 11.39 -1.87 -12.90
C LEU A 274 12.74 -1.75 -13.63
N SER A 275 13.85 -1.82 -12.87
CA SER A 275 15.22 -1.84 -13.40
C SER A 275 15.49 -3.01 -14.35
N ASP A 276 14.83 -4.15 -14.15
CA ASP A 276 14.74 -5.25 -15.14
C ASP A 276 13.43 -5.12 -15.93
N PRO A 277 13.47 -4.97 -17.26
CA PRO A 277 12.29 -4.75 -18.10
C PRO A 277 11.26 -5.88 -18.10
N ALA A 278 11.63 -7.08 -17.65
CA ALA A 278 10.70 -8.19 -17.48
C ALA A 278 9.77 -7.99 -16.26
N TYR A 279 10.10 -7.05 -15.36
CA TYR A 279 9.37 -6.80 -14.12
C TYR A 279 8.58 -5.50 -14.16
N PHE A 280 7.35 -5.57 -13.65
CA PHE A 280 6.41 -4.45 -13.49
C PHE A 280 5.91 -4.40 -12.06
N ALA A 281 5.41 -3.25 -11.62
CA ALA A 281 4.75 -3.14 -10.31
C ALA A 281 3.49 -2.28 -10.35
N ALA A 282 2.52 -2.62 -9.50
CA ALA A 282 1.28 -1.87 -9.36
C ALA A 282 0.70 -1.98 -7.95
N GLY A 283 -0.04 -0.95 -7.56
CA GLY A 283 -0.72 -0.89 -6.26
C GLY A 283 0.20 -0.43 -5.13
N ASN A 284 -0.13 -0.85 -3.94
CA ASN A 284 0.49 -0.32 -2.73
C ASN A 284 1.98 -0.67 -2.55
N ILE A 285 2.51 -1.63 -3.31
CA ILE A 285 3.95 -1.88 -3.33
C ILE A 285 4.77 -0.68 -3.80
N LEU A 286 4.17 0.19 -4.62
CA LEU A 286 4.84 1.40 -5.13
C LEU A 286 4.96 2.47 -4.03
N ARG A 287 3.98 2.56 -3.16
CA ARG A 287 3.87 3.55 -2.07
C ARG A 287 2.73 3.17 -1.12
N GLY A 288 2.92 3.35 0.16
CA GLY A 288 1.83 3.26 1.14
C GLY A 288 1.11 4.62 1.25
N VAL A 289 -0.20 4.73 1.36
CA VAL A 289 -1.21 3.73 1.09
C VAL A 289 -2.26 4.35 0.16
N GLU A 290 -2.74 3.55 -0.79
CA GLU A 290 -3.86 3.91 -1.66
C GLU A 290 -5.06 3.01 -1.37
N THR A 291 -6.27 3.51 -1.66
CA THR A 291 -7.48 2.69 -1.51
C THR A 291 -7.52 1.54 -2.52
N ALA A 292 -8.30 0.50 -2.21
CA ALA A 292 -8.48 -0.66 -3.07
C ALA A 292 -8.84 -0.28 -4.51
N GLY A 293 -9.77 0.67 -4.69
CA GLY A 293 -10.18 1.13 -6.02
C GLY A 293 -9.10 1.85 -6.81
N TRP A 294 -8.16 2.56 -6.14
CA TRP A 294 -7.00 3.12 -6.82
C TRP A 294 -6.01 2.03 -7.22
N CYS A 295 -5.75 1.04 -6.36
CA CYS A 295 -4.90 -0.10 -6.67
C CYS A 295 -5.47 -0.91 -7.85
N TRP A 296 -6.78 -1.17 -7.87
CA TRP A 296 -7.48 -1.81 -8.97
C TRP A 296 -7.28 -1.05 -10.30
N ALA A 297 -7.50 0.26 -10.29
CA ALA A 297 -7.35 1.09 -11.48
C ALA A 297 -5.89 1.13 -11.98
N GLU A 298 -4.92 1.14 -11.06
CA GLU A 298 -3.50 1.11 -11.38
C GLU A 298 -3.09 -0.25 -11.97
N GLY A 299 -3.55 -1.37 -11.38
CA GLY A 299 -3.33 -2.70 -11.93
C GLY A 299 -3.81 -2.82 -13.38
N ARG A 300 -5.00 -2.30 -13.71
CA ARG A 300 -5.51 -2.28 -15.08
C ARG A 300 -4.66 -1.43 -16.03
N ARG A 301 -4.18 -0.28 -15.58
CA ARG A 301 -3.28 0.56 -16.39
C ARG A 301 -1.95 -0.13 -16.65
N THR A 302 -1.36 -0.74 -15.61
CA THR A 302 -0.12 -1.50 -15.76
C THR A 302 -0.30 -2.73 -16.66
N ALA A 303 -1.46 -3.39 -16.63
CA ALA A 303 -1.78 -4.47 -17.55
C ALA A 303 -1.72 -4.03 -19.04
N ARG A 304 -2.17 -2.80 -19.36
CA ARG A 304 -2.02 -2.26 -20.72
C ARG A 304 -0.55 -2.09 -21.11
N ALA A 305 0.28 -1.61 -20.18
CA ALA A 305 1.72 -1.51 -20.41
C ALA A 305 2.36 -2.89 -20.61
N ILE A 306 1.96 -3.90 -19.84
CA ILE A 306 2.43 -5.27 -20.02
C ILE A 306 2.00 -5.82 -21.39
N LEU A 307 0.76 -5.59 -21.84
CA LEU A 307 0.33 -5.97 -23.18
C LEU A 307 1.19 -5.32 -24.25
N ALA A 308 1.43 -4.01 -24.15
CA ALA A 308 2.31 -3.31 -25.08
C ALA A 308 3.76 -3.82 -25.05
N ALA A 309 4.27 -4.24 -23.88
CA ALA A 309 5.58 -4.85 -23.74
C ALA A 309 5.66 -6.20 -24.47
N LEU A 310 4.66 -7.06 -24.27
CA LEU A 310 4.58 -8.38 -24.93
C LEU A 310 4.47 -8.27 -26.46
N GLU A 311 3.99 -7.16 -26.95
CA GLU A 311 3.87 -6.84 -28.38
C GLU A 311 5.05 -6.03 -28.94
N GLY A 312 6.08 -5.76 -28.12
CA GLY A 312 7.25 -4.98 -28.51
C GLY A 312 6.97 -3.50 -28.79
N ARG A 313 5.83 -2.97 -28.30
CA ARG A 313 5.38 -1.59 -28.55
C ARG A 313 5.79 -0.58 -27.46
N LEU A 314 6.39 -1.03 -26.36
CA LEU A 314 6.92 -0.09 -25.37
C LEU A 314 8.19 0.60 -25.86
N PRO A 315 8.40 1.88 -25.50
CA PRO A 315 9.68 2.54 -25.71
C PRO A 315 10.81 1.78 -25.00
N ARG A 316 12.04 1.98 -25.47
CA ARG A 316 13.22 1.37 -24.82
C ARG A 316 13.25 1.72 -23.34
N PRO A 317 13.67 0.76 -22.46
CA PRO A 317 13.88 1.06 -21.04
C PRO A 317 14.90 2.18 -20.87
N GLY A 318 14.73 2.98 -19.83
CA GLY A 318 15.62 4.09 -19.49
C GLY A 318 14.86 5.37 -19.23
N GLY A 319 15.59 6.41 -18.89
CA GLY A 319 15.06 7.72 -18.55
C GLY A 319 15.96 8.43 -17.55
N ILE A 320 15.47 9.56 -17.08
CA ILE A 320 16.17 10.43 -16.14
C ILE A 320 15.60 10.19 -14.75
N ARG A 321 16.48 9.97 -13.78
CA ARG A 321 16.04 9.85 -12.39
C ARG A 321 15.58 11.20 -11.86
N LEU A 322 14.38 11.22 -11.29
CA LEU A 322 13.79 12.39 -10.66
C LEU A 322 14.48 12.69 -9.33
N SER A 323 14.97 13.91 -9.15
CA SER A 323 15.51 14.39 -7.89
C SER A 323 14.43 15.08 -7.06
N LEU A 324 14.42 14.86 -5.74
CA LEU A 324 13.59 15.59 -4.79
C LEU A 324 14.40 16.74 -4.21
N GLY A 325 14.12 17.96 -4.64
CA GLY A 325 14.87 19.18 -4.31
C GLY A 325 14.32 19.95 -3.10
N HIS A 326 13.43 19.34 -2.29
CA HIS A 326 12.86 20.02 -1.12
C HIS A 326 12.62 19.05 0.04
N PRO A 327 13.01 19.39 1.29
CA PRO A 327 12.94 18.46 2.43
C PRO A 327 11.51 18.04 2.83
N ALA A 328 10.49 18.82 2.49
CA ALA A 328 9.10 18.42 2.73
C ALA A 328 8.57 17.38 1.74
N LEU A 329 9.30 17.07 0.66
CA LEU A 329 8.95 16.02 -0.27
C LEU A 329 9.44 14.66 0.27
N ARG A 330 8.52 13.82 0.68
CA ARG A 330 8.83 12.48 1.17
C ARG A 330 9.13 11.50 0.04
N LEU A 331 8.29 11.48 -0.99
CA LEU A 331 8.46 10.59 -2.14
C LEU A 331 7.72 11.12 -3.38
N ALA A 332 8.18 10.69 -4.54
CA ALA A 332 7.47 10.83 -5.81
C ALA A 332 7.58 9.54 -6.62
N VAL A 333 6.49 9.15 -7.28
CA VAL A 333 6.39 7.94 -8.12
C VAL A 333 5.73 8.34 -9.45
N PRO A 334 6.28 7.97 -10.62
CA PRO A 334 7.48 7.18 -10.87
C PRO A 334 8.77 7.93 -10.51
N GLN A 335 9.85 7.19 -10.27
CA GLN A 335 11.16 7.74 -9.97
C GLN A 335 12.02 7.97 -11.22
N VAL A 336 11.70 7.30 -12.31
CA VAL A 336 12.39 7.44 -13.60
C VAL A 336 11.42 8.03 -14.62
N ILE A 337 11.80 9.16 -15.18
CA ILE A 337 11.03 9.84 -16.23
C ILE A 337 11.66 9.48 -17.57
N GLY A 338 11.01 8.58 -18.28
CA GLY A 338 11.41 8.12 -19.62
C GLY A 338 10.59 8.78 -20.72
N THR A 339 10.56 8.14 -21.90
CA THR A 339 9.72 8.56 -23.01
C THR A 339 8.25 8.52 -22.60
N PRO A 340 7.53 9.65 -22.65
CA PRO A 340 6.12 9.70 -22.33
C PRO A 340 5.29 8.97 -23.39
N GLY A 341 4.04 8.66 -23.03
CA GLY A 341 3.06 8.11 -23.95
C GLY A 341 1.66 8.26 -23.38
N PRO A 342 0.64 8.37 -24.24
CA PRO A 342 -0.75 8.62 -23.81
C PRO A 342 -1.27 7.47 -22.93
N ASP A 343 -0.79 6.27 -23.13
CA ASP A 343 -1.19 5.07 -22.40
C ASP A 343 -0.27 4.72 -21.22
N ALA A 344 0.73 5.56 -20.93
CA ALA A 344 1.62 5.33 -19.79
C ALA A 344 0.81 5.35 -18.48
N PRO A 345 0.85 4.26 -17.66
CA PRO A 345 0.08 4.16 -16.43
C PRO A 345 0.41 5.24 -15.41
N HIS A 346 1.61 5.80 -15.47
CA HIS A 346 2.14 6.81 -14.57
C HIS A 346 2.48 8.12 -15.31
N GLY A 347 1.58 8.61 -16.15
CA GLY A 347 1.68 9.95 -16.80
C GLY A 347 1.57 11.14 -15.84
N ARG A 348 1.47 10.86 -14.53
CA ARG A 348 1.45 11.86 -13.45
C ARG A 348 2.31 11.39 -12.30
N LEU A 349 3.14 12.29 -11.78
CA LEU A 349 3.80 12.07 -10.49
C LEU A 349 2.75 11.93 -9.39
N GLN A 350 2.95 10.96 -8.53
CA GLN A 350 2.20 10.79 -7.29
C GLN A 350 3.14 11.11 -6.14
N ILE A 351 2.77 12.07 -5.32
CA ILE A 351 3.67 12.74 -4.37
C ILE A 351 3.10 12.58 -2.96
N ARG A 352 3.98 12.41 -1.98
CA ARG A 352 3.67 12.52 -0.55
C ARG A 352 4.61 13.51 0.11
N LEU A 353 4.10 14.17 1.14
CA LEU A 353 4.84 15.13 1.95
C LEU A 353 5.21 14.51 3.31
N ASP A 354 6.23 15.05 3.96
CA ASP A 354 6.60 14.71 5.34
C ASP A 354 5.94 15.65 6.37
N ARG A 355 5.57 16.86 5.96
CA ARG A 355 4.91 17.86 6.80
C ARG A 355 3.84 18.64 6.03
N PRO A 356 2.95 19.36 6.70
CA PRO A 356 2.03 20.30 6.04
C PRO A 356 2.79 21.31 5.20
N VAL A 357 2.29 21.59 3.99
CA VAL A 357 2.89 22.55 3.06
C VAL A 357 1.81 23.39 2.39
N LYS A 358 2.06 24.71 2.29
CA LYS A 358 1.31 25.63 1.48
C LYS A 358 2.28 26.32 0.51
N GLY A 359 2.05 26.23 -0.80
CA GLY A 359 3.00 26.76 -1.78
C GLY A 359 2.69 26.34 -3.22
N ARG A 360 3.73 26.14 -3.98
CA ARG A 360 3.68 25.69 -5.38
C ARG A 360 4.66 24.51 -5.57
N LEU A 361 4.16 23.39 -6.04
CA LEU A 361 4.97 22.31 -6.58
C LEU A 361 5.51 22.73 -7.94
N CYS A 362 6.81 22.54 -8.18
CA CYS A 362 7.48 22.85 -9.44
C CYS A 362 8.31 21.65 -9.90
N LEU A 363 8.10 21.20 -11.14
CA LEU A 363 8.96 20.25 -11.83
C LEU A 363 9.83 21.01 -12.80
N THR A 364 11.14 20.99 -12.59
CA THR A 364 12.10 21.77 -13.39
C THR A 364 13.10 20.89 -14.11
N GLN A 365 13.60 21.36 -15.25
CA GLN A 365 14.70 20.76 -16.00
C GLN A 365 15.62 21.89 -16.49
N GLY A 366 16.92 21.84 -16.13
CA GLY A 366 17.86 22.87 -16.52
C GLY A 366 17.46 24.29 -16.10
N GLY A 367 16.74 24.45 -14.98
CA GLY A 367 16.22 25.73 -14.51
C GLY A 367 14.86 26.15 -15.13
N ILE A 368 14.37 25.43 -16.14
CA ILE A 368 13.08 25.73 -16.79
C ILE A 368 11.97 24.95 -16.07
N THR A 369 10.88 25.62 -15.70
CA THR A 369 9.71 24.96 -15.11
C THR A 369 8.86 24.30 -16.20
N LEU A 370 8.79 22.97 -16.16
CA LEU A 370 8.02 22.14 -17.10
C LEU A 370 6.56 21.96 -16.66
N ALA A 371 6.34 21.87 -15.35
CA ALA A 371 5.00 21.75 -14.80
C ALA A 371 4.95 22.36 -13.40
N SER A 372 3.83 22.96 -13.04
CA SER A 372 3.61 23.44 -11.68
C SER A 372 2.16 23.29 -11.23
N ALA A 373 1.96 23.21 -9.90
CA ALA A 373 0.63 23.19 -9.30
C ALA A 373 0.65 23.84 -7.92
N ARG A 374 -0.41 24.56 -7.58
CA ARG A 374 -0.61 25.04 -6.20
C ARG A 374 -0.77 23.86 -5.25
N VAL A 375 -0.18 23.94 -4.08
CA VAL A 375 -0.29 22.96 -3.02
C VAL A 375 -0.71 23.63 -1.71
N ASN A 376 -1.70 23.04 -1.06
CA ASN A 376 -2.07 23.27 0.33
C ASN A 376 -2.48 21.90 0.85
N SER A 377 -1.53 21.19 1.45
CA SER A 377 -1.73 19.76 1.71
C SER A 377 -1.02 19.29 2.98
N LEU A 378 -1.49 18.17 3.45
CA LEU A 378 -1.04 17.45 4.61
C LEU A 378 -0.28 16.16 4.18
N PRO A 379 0.59 15.60 5.04
CA PRO A 379 1.40 14.41 4.72
C PRO A 379 0.59 13.21 4.19
N GLU A 380 -0.55 12.96 4.80
CA GLU A 380 -1.41 11.83 4.44
C GLU A 380 -2.21 12.04 3.14
N ARG A 381 -2.16 13.23 2.57
CA ARG A 381 -2.93 13.55 1.35
C ARG A 381 -2.15 13.18 0.10
N ARG A 382 -2.90 12.65 -0.86
CA ARG A 382 -2.37 12.38 -2.18
C ARG A 382 -2.25 13.67 -2.98
N LEU A 383 -1.03 13.95 -3.44
CA LEU A 383 -0.75 14.98 -4.43
C LEU A 383 -0.41 14.35 -5.77
N SER A 384 -0.69 15.07 -6.85
CA SER A 384 -0.24 14.64 -8.17
C SER A 384 0.09 15.81 -9.07
N LEU A 385 1.16 15.68 -9.86
CA LEU A 385 1.60 16.66 -10.85
C LEU A 385 1.69 15.96 -12.21
N ALA A 386 1.17 16.59 -13.27
CA ALA A 386 1.30 16.03 -14.62
C ALA A 386 2.77 15.98 -15.04
N LEU A 387 3.16 14.91 -15.72
CA LEU A 387 4.45 14.85 -16.39
C LEU A 387 4.36 15.56 -17.75
N PRO A 388 5.46 16.14 -18.25
CA PRO A 388 5.49 16.75 -19.56
C PRO A 388 5.19 15.71 -20.65
N SER A 389 4.65 16.15 -21.77
CA SER A 389 4.36 15.32 -22.94
C SER A 389 5.59 15.00 -23.78
N GLU A 390 6.67 15.73 -23.58
CA GLU A 390 7.94 15.53 -24.28
C GLU A 390 8.92 14.69 -23.46
N ALA A 391 9.84 14.02 -24.17
CA ALA A 391 10.88 13.25 -23.51
C ALA A 391 11.84 14.16 -22.73
N ALA A 392 12.21 13.75 -21.54
CA ALA A 392 13.19 14.45 -20.73
C ALA A 392 14.59 14.37 -21.37
N THR A 393 15.25 15.51 -21.51
CA THR A 393 16.58 15.61 -22.15
C THR A 393 17.73 15.90 -21.18
N GLY A 394 17.42 16.13 -19.89
CA GLY A 394 18.40 16.45 -18.84
C GLY A 394 17.84 16.27 -17.43
N PRO A 395 18.64 16.46 -16.38
CA PRO A 395 18.26 16.26 -14.99
C PRO A 395 16.97 16.98 -14.63
N MET A 396 16.05 16.25 -13.99
CA MET A 396 14.77 16.77 -13.52
C MET A 396 14.73 16.86 -12.01
N THR A 397 14.19 17.96 -11.49
CA THR A 397 14.03 18.20 -10.06
C THR A 397 12.58 18.55 -9.74
N LEU A 398 12.00 17.84 -8.79
CA LEU A 398 10.73 18.22 -8.15
C LEU A 398 11.06 19.04 -6.90
N SER A 399 10.53 20.25 -6.82
CA SER A 399 10.73 21.15 -5.69
C SER A 399 9.41 21.74 -5.20
N ILE A 400 9.47 22.49 -4.09
CA ILE A 400 8.36 23.26 -3.56
C ILE A 400 8.85 24.70 -3.32
N GLU A 401 8.10 25.65 -3.81
CA GLU A 401 8.20 27.06 -3.42
C GLU A 401 7.15 27.28 -2.33
N GLU A 402 7.59 27.35 -1.07
CA GLU A 402 6.66 27.57 0.05
C GLU A 402 6.19 29.03 0.08
N LEU A 403 4.91 29.21 0.35
CA LEU A 403 4.33 30.52 0.64
C LEU A 403 4.43 30.76 2.16
N PRO A 404 4.72 31.99 2.57
CA PRO A 404 4.77 32.36 3.97
C PRO A 404 3.45 32.17 4.70
#